data_70f0d0dc10a7f5d6e0ed53a75921e350
#
_entry.id   70f0d0dc10a7f5d6e0ed53a75921e350
#
_cell.length_a   1.000
_cell.length_b   1.000
_cell.length_c   1.000
_cell.angle_alpha   90.00
_cell.angle_beta   90.00
_cell.angle_gamma   90.00
#
_symmetry.space_group_name_H-M   'P 1'
#
loop_
_entity.id
_entity.type
_entity.pdbx_description
1 polymer ?
#
loop_
_entity_poly.entity_id
_entity_poly.type
_entity_poly.pdbx_seq_one_letter_code
_entity_poly.pdbx_strand_id
1 'polypeptide(L)'
;MASLAGEGTRGGGGGETEGNGLHEYAMLQIKIPEATLIADNFAAYKIVVANGSDTWTVFRRYSSIKQFHTDLGRIAPTLLEVLRFPKKKWFGNRTPHFVEKRRAQLEIYLQMLLSSNLPRSKPLKDCIFNFFSDSDPIIKNNRLLDKIGRRDSVNG
;
A
#
# COMPACT_ATOMS: atom_id res chain seq x y z
N MET A 1 -23.95 30.76 59.66
CA MET A 1 -22.75 30.29 60.28
C MET A 1 -22.35 28.87 59.85
N ALA A 2 -22.30 28.49 58.72
CA ALA A 2 -21.59 27.26 58.34
C ALA A 2 -21.10 27.45 56.91
N SER A 3 -19.83 27.54 56.75
CA SER A 3 -19.17 27.53 55.49
C SER A 3 -19.08 26.11 54.98
N LEU A 4 -19.66 25.82 53.87
CA LEU A 4 -19.47 24.57 53.18
C LEU A 4 -18.55 24.78 52.01
N ALA A 5 -17.32 24.29 52.16
CA ALA A 5 -16.38 24.17 51.09
C ALA A 5 -16.85 23.01 50.17
N GLY A 6 -17.22 23.34 48.96
CA GLY A 6 -17.48 22.33 47.95
C GLY A 6 -16.16 21.85 47.35
N GLU A 7 -15.81 20.63 47.64
CA GLU A 7 -14.71 19.97 46.97
C GLU A 7 -15.16 19.53 45.58
N GLY A 8 -14.62 20.19 44.57
CA GLY A 8 -14.73 19.77 43.20
C GLY A 8 -13.87 18.56 42.94
N THR A 9 -14.48 17.41 42.72
CA THR A 9 -13.82 16.23 42.18
C THR A 9 -13.39 16.50 40.75
N ARG A 10 -12.09 16.56 40.52
CA ARG A 10 -11.54 16.54 39.18
C ARG A 10 -11.61 15.12 38.65
N GLY A 11 -12.58 14.87 37.81
CA GLY A 11 -12.59 13.72 36.95
C GLY A 11 -11.45 13.85 35.92
N GLY A 12 -10.39 13.08 36.07
CA GLY A 12 -9.37 12.92 35.08
C GLY A 12 -9.96 12.19 33.87
N GLY A 13 -10.41 12.94 32.89
CA GLY A 13 -10.71 12.39 31.57
C GLY A 13 -9.40 12.01 30.92
N GLY A 14 -9.09 10.71 30.90
CA GLY A 14 -8.08 10.17 30.01
C GLY A 14 -8.53 10.39 28.59
N GLY A 15 -8.01 11.43 27.96
CA GLY A 15 -8.17 11.62 26.53
C GLY A 15 -7.37 10.54 25.82
N GLU A 16 -8.07 9.45 25.48
CA GLU A 16 -7.53 8.51 24.51
C GLU A 16 -7.45 9.24 23.18
N THR A 17 -6.23 9.45 22.74
CA THR A 17 -5.93 10.01 21.44
C THR A 17 -6.26 8.99 20.35
N GLU A 18 -7.54 8.78 20.07
CA GLU A 18 -8.00 8.01 18.90
C GLU A 18 -7.75 8.74 17.56
N GLY A 19 -7.06 9.85 17.59
CA GLY A 19 -6.88 10.72 16.42
C GLY A 19 -5.78 10.32 15.45
N ASN A 20 -4.82 9.48 15.84
CA ASN A 20 -3.63 9.24 15.02
C ASN A 20 -3.83 8.21 13.89
N GLY A 21 -4.71 7.24 14.06
CA GLY A 21 -4.91 6.20 13.05
C GLY A 21 -5.57 6.65 11.76
N LEU A 22 -6.37 7.70 11.79
CA LEU A 22 -7.09 8.23 10.61
C LEU A 22 -6.22 9.14 9.73
N HIS A 23 -5.24 9.82 10.32
CA HIS A 23 -4.31 10.66 9.58
C HIS A 23 -3.22 9.86 8.87
N GLU A 24 -2.87 8.69 9.39
CA GLU A 24 -1.74 7.90 8.92
C GLU A 24 -1.94 7.36 7.49
N TYR A 25 -3.19 7.04 7.10
CA TYR A 25 -3.52 6.50 5.77
C TYR A 25 -3.99 7.53 4.76
N ALA A 26 -4.48 8.69 5.21
CA ALA A 26 -4.96 9.76 4.34
C ALA A 26 -3.83 10.44 3.55
N MET A 27 -2.58 10.18 3.93
CA MET A 27 -1.38 10.79 3.36
C MET A 27 -0.55 9.85 2.50
N LEU A 28 -0.92 8.58 2.39
CA LEU A 28 -0.18 7.63 1.56
C LEU A 28 -0.26 7.99 0.08
N GLN A 29 0.90 8.11 -0.53
CA GLN A 29 1.06 8.26 -1.97
C GLN A 29 1.96 7.14 -2.50
N ILE A 30 1.68 6.68 -3.71
CA ILE A 30 2.48 5.64 -4.34
C ILE A 30 2.86 6.01 -5.76
N LYS A 31 3.99 5.46 -6.18
CA LYS A 31 4.43 5.39 -7.58
C LYS A 31 4.98 4.01 -7.85
N ILE A 32 4.85 3.57 -9.08
CA ILE A 32 5.53 2.37 -9.58
C ILE A 32 6.48 2.80 -10.69
N PRO A 33 7.67 3.30 -10.36
CA PRO A 33 8.57 3.89 -11.37
C PRO A 33 9.13 2.87 -12.34
N GLU A 34 9.23 1.59 -11.93
CA GLU A 34 9.79 0.55 -12.76
C GLU A 34 9.24 -0.84 -12.44
N ALA A 35 9.38 -1.75 -13.39
CA ALA A 35 9.15 -3.17 -13.22
C ALA A 35 10.34 -3.93 -13.82
N THR A 36 10.74 -5.02 -13.15
CA THR A 36 11.89 -5.83 -13.57
C THR A 36 11.48 -7.28 -13.72
N LEU A 37 11.83 -7.90 -14.84
CA LEU A 37 11.70 -9.34 -15.02
C LEU A 37 12.74 -10.08 -14.18
N ILE A 38 12.26 -10.99 -13.34
CA ILE A 38 13.10 -11.81 -12.48
C ILE A 38 13.26 -13.20 -13.12
N ALA A 39 14.48 -13.50 -13.58
CA ALA A 39 14.84 -14.78 -14.18
C ALA A 39 13.83 -15.26 -15.25
N ASP A 40 13.31 -14.37 -16.07
CA ASP A 40 12.27 -14.62 -17.09
C ASP A 40 11.00 -15.32 -16.56
N ASN A 41 10.81 -15.31 -15.26
CA ASN A 41 9.73 -16.04 -14.60
C ASN A 41 8.53 -15.13 -14.27
N PHE A 42 8.76 -13.99 -13.64
CA PHE A 42 7.72 -13.01 -13.30
C PHE A 42 8.29 -11.59 -13.26
N ALA A 43 7.41 -10.60 -13.37
CA ALA A 43 7.78 -9.20 -13.19
C ALA A 43 7.63 -8.81 -11.71
N ALA A 44 8.66 -8.18 -11.14
CA ALA A 44 8.64 -7.51 -9.87
C ALA A 44 8.37 -6.02 -10.09
N TYR A 45 7.29 -5.50 -9.51
CA TYR A 45 6.93 -4.09 -9.57
C TYR A 45 7.50 -3.38 -8.35
N LYS A 46 8.31 -2.35 -8.60
CA LYS A 46 8.87 -1.50 -7.55
C LYS A 46 7.83 -0.46 -7.16
N ILE A 47 7.29 -0.58 -5.97
CA ILE A 47 6.30 0.35 -5.42
C ILE A 47 7.00 1.28 -4.43
N VAL A 48 7.10 2.55 -4.77
CA VAL A 48 7.60 3.59 -3.87
C VAL A 48 6.43 4.17 -3.11
N VAL A 49 6.47 4.05 -1.80
CA VAL A 49 5.43 4.51 -0.88
C VAL A 49 5.93 5.74 -0.14
N ALA A 50 5.13 6.79 -0.11
CA ALA A 50 5.39 8.00 0.66
C ALA A 50 4.28 8.22 1.68
N ASN A 51 4.65 8.53 2.91
CA ASN A 51 3.76 8.92 3.99
C ASN A 51 4.33 10.18 4.67
N GLY A 52 3.86 11.34 4.27
CA GLY A 52 4.48 12.60 4.72
C GLY A 52 5.94 12.68 4.30
N SER A 53 6.84 12.77 5.27
CA SER A 53 8.30 12.81 5.05
C SER A 53 8.94 11.43 4.88
N ASP A 54 8.24 10.37 5.27
CA ASP A 54 8.74 9.01 5.21
C ASP A 54 8.52 8.42 3.83
N THR A 55 9.55 7.74 3.32
CA THR A 55 9.50 7.08 2.01
C THR A 55 10.19 5.72 2.12
N TRP A 56 9.54 4.72 1.58
CA TRP A 56 10.11 3.37 1.51
C TRP A 56 9.68 2.67 0.22
N THR A 57 10.28 1.54 -0.06
CA THR A 57 10.03 0.76 -1.26
C THR A 57 9.61 -0.65 -0.91
N VAL A 58 8.56 -1.13 -1.57
CA VAL A 58 8.14 -2.53 -1.54
C VAL A 58 8.10 -3.10 -2.95
N PHE A 59 8.39 -4.39 -3.07
CA PHE A 59 8.35 -5.10 -4.34
C PHE A 59 7.23 -6.12 -4.32
N ARG A 60 6.37 -6.06 -5.33
CA ARG A 60 5.24 -6.95 -5.48
C ARG A 60 5.17 -7.49 -6.90
N ARG A 61 4.76 -8.74 -7.04
CA ARG A 61 4.42 -9.32 -8.35
C ARG A 61 2.93 -9.19 -8.61
N TYR A 62 2.53 -9.36 -9.87
CA TYR A 62 1.12 -9.25 -10.27
C TYR A 62 0.18 -10.14 -9.46
N SER A 63 0.55 -11.40 -9.22
CA SER A 63 -0.29 -12.34 -8.48
C SER A 63 -0.56 -11.91 -7.04
N SER A 64 0.40 -11.27 -6.37
CA SER A 64 0.20 -10.75 -5.02
C SER A 64 -0.66 -9.48 -4.99
N ILE A 65 -0.53 -8.62 -5.99
CA ILE A 65 -1.41 -7.45 -6.14
C ILE A 65 -2.84 -7.90 -6.46
N LYS A 66 -2.99 -8.94 -7.28
CA LYS A 66 -4.29 -9.56 -7.56
C LYS A 66 -4.93 -10.16 -6.31
N GLN A 67 -4.15 -10.85 -5.48
CA GLN A 67 -4.64 -11.37 -4.19
C GLN A 67 -5.09 -10.23 -3.28
N PHE A 68 -4.33 -9.16 -3.21
CA PHE A 68 -4.72 -7.95 -2.49
C PHE A 68 -6.04 -7.38 -2.98
N HIS A 69 -6.24 -7.28 -4.29
CA HIS A 69 -7.52 -6.87 -4.87
C HIS A 69 -8.68 -7.79 -4.46
N THR A 70 -8.46 -9.10 -4.46
CA THR A 70 -9.44 -10.08 -4.00
C THR A 70 -9.79 -9.88 -2.53
N ASP A 71 -8.79 -9.65 -1.68
CA ASP A 71 -8.99 -9.42 -0.24
C ASP A 71 -9.74 -8.10 0.02
N LEU A 72 -9.43 -7.05 -0.72
CA LEU A 72 -10.20 -5.79 -0.68
C LEU A 72 -11.68 -6.02 -1.00
N GLY A 73 -11.97 -6.83 -1.99
CA GLY A 73 -13.34 -7.14 -2.39
C GLY A 73 -14.12 -7.94 -1.34
N ARG A 74 -13.45 -8.75 -0.54
CA ARG A 74 -14.09 -9.44 0.59
C ARG A 74 -14.42 -8.49 1.74
N ILE A 75 -13.55 -7.53 2.00
CA ILE A 75 -13.70 -6.59 3.12
C ILE A 75 -14.64 -5.45 2.75
N ALA A 76 -14.52 -4.93 1.54
CA ALA A 76 -15.27 -3.77 1.03
C ALA A 76 -15.71 -4.00 -0.42
N PRO A 77 -16.79 -4.75 -0.67
CA PRO A 77 -17.26 -5.07 -2.02
C PRO A 77 -17.50 -3.85 -2.91
N THR A 78 -17.93 -2.73 -2.33
CA THR A 78 -18.18 -1.48 -3.05
C THR A 78 -16.93 -0.88 -3.69
N LEU A 79 -15.75 -1.19 -3.19
CA LEU A 79 -14.48 -0.77 -3.80
C LEU A 79 -14.31 -1.36 -5.20
N LEU A 80 -14.78 -2.59 -5.44
CA LEU A 80 -14.64 -3.26 -6.73
C LEU A 80 -15.46 -2.62 -7.84
N GLU A 81 -16.49 -1.85 -7.49
CA GLU A 81 -17.32 -1.13 -8.47
C GLU A 81 -16.56 0.05 -9.09
N VAL A 82 -15.65 0.65 -8.35
CA VAL A 82 -14.87 1.82 -8.80
C VAL A 82 -13.44 1.48 -9.22
N LEU A 83 -12.88 0.40 -8.69
CA LEU A 83 -11.52 -0.03 -8.97
C LEU A 83 -11.47 -1.02 -10.14
N ARG A 84 -10.75 -0.66 -11.18
CA ARG A 84 -10.51 -1.53 -12.34
C ARG A 84 -9.15 -2.18 -12.23
N PHE A 85 -9.14 -3.47 -11.93
CA PHE A 85 -7.92 -4.25 -11.86
C PHE A 85 -7.51 -4.75 -13.26
N PRO A 86 -6.21 -4.68 -13.62
CA PRO A 86 -5.73 -5.18 -14.92
C PRO A 86 -5.97 -6.68 -15.06
N LYS A 87 -6.60 -7.09 -16.16
CA LYS A 87 -6.92 -8.50 -16.42
C LYS A 87 -5.66 -9.34 -16.57
N LYS A 88 -5.74 -10.59 -16.11
CA LYS A 88 -4.70 -11.58 -16.34
C LYS A 88 -4.54 -11.84 -17.84
N LYS A 89 -3.30 -11.88 -18.31
CA LYS A 89 -2.94 -12.28 -19.67
C LYS A 89 -2.19 -13.60 -19.62
N TRP A 90 -2.62 -14.57 -20.40
CA TRP A 90 -2.04 -15.92 -20.40
C TRP A 90 -0.79 -16.03 -21.27
N PHE A 91 -0.71 -15.23 -22.35
CA PHE A 91 0.40 -15.26 -23.31
C PHE A 91 1.00 -13.87 -23.49
N GLY A 92 2.32 -13.82 -23.71
CA GLY A 92 3.06 -12.57 -23.92
C GLY A 92 3.10 -11.62 -22.73
N ASN A 93 2.80 -12.12 -21.53
CA ASN A 93 2.80 -11.35 -20.27
C ASN A 93 4.20 -11.05 -19.72
N ARG A 94 5.24 -11.59 -20.38
CA ARG A 94 6.66 -11.36 -20.03
C ARG A 94 7.39 -10.49 -21.03
N THR A 95 6.71 -9.99 -22.05
CA THR A 95 7.34 -9.03 -22.97
C THR A 95 7.57 -7.69 -22.26
N PRO A 96 8.68 -6.99 -22.51
CA PRO A 96 8.95 -5.70 -21.89
C PRO A 96 7.83 -4.68 -22.11
N HIS A 97 7.25 -4.66 -23.31
CA HIS A 97 6.13 -3.77 -23.63
C HIS A 97 4.89 -4.06 -22.77
N PHE A 98 4.55 -5.34 -22.60
CA PHE A 98 3.41 -5.73 -21.77
C PHE A 98 3.64 -5.45 -20.29
N VAL A 99 4.85 -5.72 -19.79
CA VAL A 99 5.23 -5.43 -18.40
C VAL A 99 5.12 -3.93 -18.11
N GLU A 100 5.59 -3.09 -19.03
CA GLU A 100 5.49 -1.63 -18.89
C GLU A 100 4.04 -1.13 -18.93
N LYS A 101 3.22 -1.66 -19.82
CA LYS A 101 1.79 -1.34 -19.87
C LYS A 101 1.09 -1.72 -18.56
N ARG A 102 1.38 -2.90 -18.04
CA ARG A 102 0.80 -3.38 -16.78
C ARG A 102 1.29 -2.56 -15.59
N ARG A 103 2.57 -2.17 -15.57
CA ARG A 103 3.12 -1.26 -14.58
C ARG A 103 2.28 0.02 -14.47
N ALA A 104 2.04 0.68 -15.58
CA ALA A 104 1.24 1.90 -15.62
C ALA A 104 -0.21 1.66 -15.15
N GLN A 105 -0.81 0.56 -15.54
CA GLN A 105 -2.18 0.20 -15.12
C GLN A 105 -2.26 -0.09 -13.61
N LEU A 106 -1.28 -0.78 -13.06
CA LEU A 106 -1.21 -1.07 -11.62
C LEU A 106 -0.96 0.20 -10.81
N GLU A 107 -0.13 1.10 -11.30
CA GLU A 107 0.10 2.40 -10.67
C GLU A 107 -1.21 3.19 -10.55
N ILE A 108 -1.96 3.32 -11.64
CA ILE A 108 -3.27 3.99 -11.64
C ILE A 108 -4.23 3.30 -10.67
N TYR A 109 -4.29 1.98 -10.68
CA TYR A 109 -5.14 1.19 -9.79
C TYR A 109 -4.87 1.48 -8.32
N LEU A 110 -3.61 1.43 -7.90
CA LEU A 110 -3.23 1.68 -6.51
C LEU A 110 -3.42 3.16 -6.11
N GLN A 111 -3.16 4.08 -7.01
CA GLN A 111 -3.43 5.50 -6.78
C GLN A 111 -4.93 5.77 -6.62
N MET A 112 -5.79 5.17 -7.42
CA MET A 112 -7.24 5.28 -7.27
C MET A 112 -7.73 4.70 -5.94
N LEU A 113 -7.18 3.56 -5.52
CA LEU A 113 -7.49 2.97 -4.21
C LEU A 113 -7.19 3.95 -3.07
N LEU A 114 -6.01 4.56 -3.08
CA LEU A 114 -5.59 5.48 -2.02
C LEU A 114 -6.34 6.81 -2.04
N SER A 115 -6.81 7.26 -3.20
CA SER A 115 -7.60 8.48 -3.36
C SER A 115 -9.10 8.29 -3.12
N SER A 116 -9.57 7.05 -2.95
CA SER A 116 -10.99 6.78 -2.73
C SER A 116 -11.48 7.35 -1.40
N ASN A 117 -12.62 8.02 -1.43
CA ASN A 117 -13.24 8.63 -0.24
C ASN A 117 -14.17 7.67 0.54
N LEU A 118 -14.07 6.38 0.26
CA LEU A 118 -14.91 5.39 0.93
C LEU A 118 -14.51 5.26 2.41
N PRO A 119 -15.52 5.10 3.31
CA PRO A 119 -15.24 4.86 4.71
C PRO A 119 -14.32 3.65 4.88
N ARG A 120 -13.24 3.81 5.62
CA ARG A 120 -12.26 2.76 5.82
C ARG A 120 -12.44 2.12 7.20
N SER A 121 -13.04 0.95 7.23
CA SER A 121 -13.08 0.12 8.43
C SER A 121 -11.68 -0.28 8.88
N LYS A 122 -11.52 -0.66 10.15
CA LYS A 122 -10.23 -1.14 10.64
C LYS A 122 -9.66 -2.31 9.82
N PRO A 123 -10.46 -3.36 9.47
CA PRO A 123 -9.96 -4.44 8.61
C PRO A 123 -9.44 -3.95 7.26
N LEU A 124 -10.11 -2.97 6.66
CA LEU A 124 -9.68 -2.41 5.38
C LEU A 124 -8.36 -1.64 5.52
N LYS A 125 -8.22 -0.84 6.57
CA LYS A 125 -6.98 -0.13 6.87
C LYS A 125 -5.82 -1.10 7.08
N ASP A 126 -6.02 -2.14 7.88
CA ASP A 126 -5.00 -3.16 8.15
C ASP A 126 -4.58 -3.89 6.87
N CYS A 127 -5.53 -4.22 6.01
CA CYS A 127 -5.26 -4.84 4.71
C CYS A 127 -4.39 -3.95 3.81
N ILE A 128 -4.73 -2.68 3.70
CA ILE A 128 -3.97 -1.69 2.92
C ILE A 128 -2.57 -1.48 3.52
N PHE A 129 -2.49 -1.31 4.82
CA PHE A 129 -1.21 -1.10 5.50
C PHE A 129 -0.26 -2.30 5.31
N ASN A 130 -0.75 -3.50 5.54
CA ASN A 130 0.05 -4.72 5.38
C ASN A 130 0.58 -4.88 3.95
N PHE A 131 -0.26 -4.55 2.97
CA PHE A 131 0.16 -4.61 1.56
C PHE A 131 1.32 -3.66 1.25
N PHE A 132 1.27 -2.42 1.74
CA PHE A 132 2.30 -1.42 1.49
C PHE A 132 3.49 -1.45 2.47
N SER A 133 3.44 -2.30 3.49
CA SER A 133 4.52 -2.38 4.50
C SER A 133 5.63 -3.35 4.13
N ASP A 134 5.35 -4.35 3.33
CA ASP A 134 6.29 -5.43 3.09
C ASP A 134 6.31 -5.90 1.63
N SER A 135 7.47 -6.40 1.21
CA SER A 135 7.66 -6.98 -0.12
C SER A 135 7.25 -8.46 -0.15
N ASP A 136 6.95 -8.97 -1.34
CA ASP A 136 6.72 -10.40 -1.52
C ASP A 136 7.91 -11.23 -1.04
N PRO A 137 7.68 -12.28 -0.23
CA PRO A 137 8.77 -13.12 0.28
C PRO A 137 9.64 -13.74 -0.81
N ILE A 138 9.03 -14.13 -1.93
CA ILE A 138 9.77 -14.71 -3.07
C ILE A 138 10.72 -13.68 -3.71
N ILE A 139 10.39 -12.41 -3.64
CA ILE A 139 11.22 -11.33 -4.16
C ILE A 139 12.30 -10.96 -3.15
N LYS A 140 11.96 -10.86 -1.86
CA LYS A 140 12.93 -10.57 -0.78
C LYS A 140 14.08 -11.55 -0.76
N ASN A 141 13.79 -12.82 -0.96
CA ASN A 141 14.78 -13.91 -0.92
C ASN A 141 15.59 -14.01 -2.21
N ASN A 142 15.31 -13.18 -3.21
CA ASN A 142 16.01 -13.23 -4.48
C ASN A 142 17.21 -12.26 -4.47
N ARG A 143 18.43 -12.82 -4.57
CA ARG A 143 19.68 -12.05 -4.62
C ARG A 143 19.77 -11.02 -5.75
N LEU A 144 18.84 -11.08 -6.72
CA LEU A 144 18.78 -10.10 -7.80
C LEU A 144 18.30 -8.71 -7.32
N LEU A 145 17.53 -8.64 -6.22
CA LEU A 145 17.14 -7.36 -5.64
C LEU A 145 18.33 -6.57 -5.09
N ASP A 146 19.35 -7.26 -4.56
CA ASP A 146 20.58 -6.62 -4.11
C ASP A 146 21.32 -5.92 -5.26
N LYS A 147 21.14 -6.40 -6.48
CA LYS A 147 21.71 -5.78 -7.69
C LYS A 147 20.90 -4.61 -8.22
N ILE A 148 19.57 -4.64 -8.06
CA ILE A 148 18.69 -3.54 -8.48
C ILE A 148 18.82 -2.36 -7.53
N GLY A 149 18.82 -2.61 -6.22
CA GLY A 149 19.00 -1.57 -5.19
C GLY A 149 20.36 -0.87 -5.22
N ARG A 150 21.39 -1.52 -5.78
CA ARG A 150 22.72 -0.91 -5.91
C ARG A 150 22.89 0.00 -7.14
N ARG A 151 22.03 -0.14 -8.15
CA ARG A 151 22.08 0.75 -9.32
C ARG A 151 21.58 2.15 -9.00
N ASP A 152 20.64 2.29 -8.09
CA ASP A 152 20.12 3.59 -7.68
C ASP A 152 21.09 4.37 -6.79
N SER A 153 22.09 3.69 -6.20
CA SER A 153 23.10 4.32 -5.35
C SER A 153 24.32 4.88 -6.12
N VAL A 154 24.46 4.61 -7.40
CA VAL A 154 25.63 4.98 -8.21
C VAL A 154 25.40 6.23 -9.06
N ASN A 155 24.17 6.72 -9.17
CA ASN A 155 23.78 7.92 -9.92
C ASN A 155 23.29 9.05 -9.02
N GLY A 156 23.91 9.19 -7.86
CA GLY A 156 23.67 10.32 -6.98
C GLY A 156 24.77 11.35 -7.13
#